data_2c853ae80c10c20657eb435f69552008
#
_entry.id   2c853ae80c10c20657eb435f69552008
#
_cell.length_a   1.000
_cell.length_b   1.000
_cell.length_c   1.000
_cell.angle_alpha   90.00
_cell.angle_beta   90.00
_cell.angle_gamma   90.00
#
_symmetry.space_group_name_H-M   'P 1'
#
loop_
_entity.id
_entity.type
_entity.pdbx_description
1 polymer ?
#
loop_
_entity_poly.entity_id
_entity_poly.type
_entity_poly.pdbx_seq_one_letter_code
_entity_poly.pdbx_strand_id
1 'polypeptide(L)'
;MLEITGEVLNGVMVVSLTGRLDGITSKTYNDKMAEPDYASSSKIVLDCAGLSYISSEGLRAMLMAAKKAKSQNGALTLCAVSPAVNEVMVISGFGALLGVHENIEAAVKAIS
;
A
#
# COMPACT_ATOMS: atom_id res chain seq x y z
N MET A 1 11.58 2.70 11.51
CA MET A 1 10.78 3.92 11.42
C MET A 1 10.04 3.97 10.10
N LEU A 2 8.85 4.51 10.08
CA LEU A 2 8.03 4.59 8.88
C LEU A 2 7.42 5.99 8.76
N GLU A 3 7.63 6.62 7.61
CA GLU A 3 6.98 7.88 7.27
C GLU A 3 5.90 7.61 6.22
N ILE A 4 4.74 8.25 6.39
CA ILE A 4 3.61 8.06 5.51
C ILE A 4 3.08 9.43 5.08
N THR A 5 2.99 9.65 3.78
CA THR A 5 2.38 10.86 3.22
C THR A 5 1.31 10.47 2.23
N GLY A 6 0.36 11.34 1.98
CA GLY A 6 -0.72 11.05 1.05
C GLY A 6 -1.11 12.27 0.22
N GLU A 7 -1.52 12.01 -1.02
CA GLU A 7 -2.09 13.02 -1.90
C GLU A 7 -3.12 12.38 -2.82
N VAL A 8 -4.05 13.15 -3.32
CA VAL A 8 -5.09 12.65 -4.23
C VAL A 8 -4.72 12.99 -5.66
N LEU A 9 -4.69 11.97 -6.52
CA LEU A 9 -4.45 12.12 -7.96
C LEU A 9 -5.58 11.41 -8.72
N ASN A 10 -6.33 12.16 -9.52
CA ASN A 10 -7.43 11.61 -10.33
C ASN A 10 -8.41 10.77 -9.50
N GLY A 11 -8.75 11.25 -8.30
CA GLY A 11 -9.67 10.55 -7.41
C GLY A 11 -9.09 9.35 -6.68
N VAL A 12 -7.79 9.11 -6.82
CA VAL A 12 -7.08 8.02 -6.16
C VAL A 12 -6.19 8.59 -5.06
N MET A 13 -6.29 8.01 -3.86
CA MET A 13 -5.39 8.37 -2.75
C MET A 13 -4.05 7.67 -2.95
N VAL A 14 -3.00 8.44 -3.18
CA VAL A 14 -1.63 7.91 -3.30
C VAL A 14 -0.96 8.05 -1.95
N VAL A 15 -0.62 6.92 -1.34
CA VAL A 15 0.01 6.84 -0.03
C VAL A 15 1.47 6.43 -0.22
N SER A 16 2.39 7.32 0.10
CA SER A 16 3.82 7.05 -0.04
C SER A 16 4.40 6.59 1.28
N LEU A 17 5.08 5.45 1.25
CA LEU A 17 5.69 4.81 2.41
C LEU A 17 7.21 4.94 2.31
N THR A 18 7.85 5.42 3.38
CA THR A 18 9.31 5.54 3.44
C THR A 18 9.81 4.92 4.72
N GLY A 19 10.77 4.00 4.61
CA GLY A 19 11.37 3.31 5.74
C GLY A 19 11.05 1.84 5.77
N ARG A 20 10.63 1.35 6.93
CA ARG A 20 10.39 -0.08 7.18
C ARG A 20 8.94 -0.29 7.64
N LEU A 21 8.28 -1.27 7.07
CA LEU A 21 6.95 -1.70 7.52
C LEU A 21 7.08 -3.08 8.15
N ASP A 22 7.06 -3.13 9.46
CA ASP A 22 7.27 -4.35 10.25
C ASP A 22 6.25 -4.46 11.38
N GLY A 23 6.46 -5.38 12.32
CA GLY A 23 5.54 -5.60 13.42
C GLY A 23 5.38 -4.38 14.34
N ILE A 24 6.42 -3.55 14.44
CA ILE A 24 6.38 -2.34 15.27
C ILE A 24 5.69 -1.20 14.52
N THR A 25 6.09 -0.95 13.28
CA THR A 25 5.58 0.17 12.49
C THR A 25 4.22 -0.09 11.85
N SER A 26 3.77 -1.34 11.82
CA SER A 26 2.44 -1.66 11.29
C SER A 26 1.33 -0.93 12.07
N LYS A 27 1.54 -0.64 13.37
CA LYS A 27 0.61 0.17 14.13
C LYS A 27 0.54 1.60 13.58
N THR A 28 1.69 2.20 13.28
CA THR A 28 1.76 3.54 12.66
C THR A 28 1.01 3.54 11.33
N TYR A 29 1.22 2.52 10.50
CA TYR A 29 0.54 2.36 9.23
C TYR A 29 -0.99 2.23 9.43
N ASN A 30 -1.42 1.35 10.33
CA ASN A 30 -2.84 1.15 10.57
C ASN A 30 -3.52 2.41 11.12
N ASP A 31 -2.87 3.11 12.04
CA ASP A 31 -3.40 4.36 12.61
C ASP A 31 -3.56 5.43 11.52
N LYS A 32 -2.59 5.54 10.61
CA LYS A 32 -2.66 6.49 9.51
C LYS A 32 -3.79 6.15 8.54
N MET A 33 -3.90 4.88 8.17
CA MET A 33 -4.95 4.43 7.25
C MET A 33 -6.35 4.51 7.87
N ALA A 34 -6.45 4.59 9.19
CA ALA A 34 -7.72 4.78 9.89
C ALA A 34 -8.15 6.26 9.97
N GLU A 35 -7.28 7.20 9.63
CA GLU A 35 -7.65 8.63 9.60
C GLU A 35 -8.74 8.85 8.54
N PRO A 36 -9.68 9.77 8.77
CA PRO A 36 -10.86 9.90 7.90
C PRO A 36 -10.56 10.04 6.41
N ASP A 37 -9.55 10.82 6.04
CA ASP A 37 -9.21 11.02 4.63
C ASP A 37 -8.77 9.74 3.94
N TYR A 38 -8.06 8.87 4.67
CA TYR A 38 -7.59 7.58 4.13
C TYR A 38 -8.69 6.52 4.22
N ALA A 39 -9.38 6.45 5.35
CA ALA A 39 -10.39 5.44 5.58
C ALA A 39 -11.59 5.56 4.64
N SER A 40 -11.91 6.79 4.20
CA SER A 40 -13.01 7.03 3.26
C SER A 40 -12.61 6.82 1.80
N SER A 41 -11.31 6.66 1.52
CA SER A 41 -10.81 6.46 0.17
C SER A 41 -11.02 5.01 -0.24
N SER A 42 -11.73 4.78 -1.34
CA SER A 42 -11.96 3.44 -1.87
C SER A 42 -10.92 3.03 -2.91
N LYS A 43 -10.19 4.00 -3.47
CA LYS A 43 -9.14 3.75 -4.47
C LYS A 43 -7.82 4.25 -3.90
N ILE A 44 -6.90 3.32 -3.67
CA ILE A 44 -5.63 3.60 -2.98
C ILE A 44 -4.46 3.00 -3.75
N VAL A 45 -3.42 3.81 -3.95
CA VAL A 45 -2.13 3.34 -4.44
C VAL A 45 -1.12 3.48 -3.30
N LEU A 46 -0.43 2.40 -2.97
CA LEU A 46 0.69 2.44 -2.04
C LEU A 46 1.96 2.59 -2.85
N ASP A 47 2.57 3.76 -2.77
CA ASP A 47 3.85 4.04 -3.41
C ASP A 47 4.97 3.52 -2.49
N CYS A 48 5.63 2.46 -2.93
CA CYS A 48 6.64 1.75 -2.16
C CYS A 48 8.07 2.13 -2.55
N ALA A 49 8.26 3.21 -3.31
CA ALA A 49 9.60 3.61 -3.75
C ALA A 49 10.56 3.83 -2.58
N GLY A 50 10.08 4.35 -1.46
CA GLY A 50 10.87 4.57 -0.26
C GLY A 50 10.85 3.44 0.76
N LEU A 51 10.11 2.35 0.47
CA LEU A 51 9.97 1.23 1.41
C LEU A 51 11.14 0.27 1.25
N SER A 52 11.97 0.16 2.28
CA SER A 52 13.19 -0.65 2.23
C SER A 52 13.01 -2.07 2.76
N TYR A 53 11.94 -2.31 3.53
CA TYR A 53 11.71 -3.60 4.16
C TYR A 53 10.24 -3.79 4.50
N ILE A 54 9.75 -5.02 4.37
CA ILE A 54 8.42 -5.40 4.81
C ILE A 54 8.48 -6.74 5.54
N SER A 55 7.79 -6.84 6.68
CA SER A 55 7.64 -8.11 7.41
C SER A 55 6.31 -8.77 7.06
N SER A 56 6.10 -9.97 7.59
CA SER A 56 4.82 -10.67 7.45
C SER A 56 3.65 -9.85 8.02
N GLU A 57 3.87 -9.18 9.16
CA GLU A 57 2.85 -8.32 9.78
C GLU A 57 2.55 -7.10 8.91
N GLY A 58 3.60 -6.50 8.31
CA GLY A 58 3.44 -5.38 7.41
C GLY A 58 2.66 -5.77 6.16
N LEU A 59 2.98 -6.92 5.61
CA LEU A 59 2.29 -7.44 4.43
C LEU A 59 0.81 -7.74 4.74
N ARG A 60 0.54 -8.29 5.91
CA ARG A 60 -0.83 -8.53 6.37
C ARG A 60 -1.61 -7.21 6.51
N ALA A 61 -0.98 -6.17 7.04
CA ALA A 61 -1.59 -4.86 7.17
C ALA A 61 -1.99 -4.28 5.79
N MET A 62 -1.12 -4.42 4.80
CA MET A 62 -1.44 -4.03 3.42
C MET A 62 -2.61 -4.81 2.86
N LEU A 63 -2.63 -6.12 3.10
CA LEU A 63 -3.69 -6.99 2.60
C LEU A 63 -5.04 -6.64 3.21
N MET A 64 -5.07 -6.30 4.51
CA MET A 64 -6.29 -5.88 5.16
C MET A 64 -6.83 -4.56 4.61
N ALA A 65 -5.95 -3.62 4.29
CA ALA A 65 -6.34 -2.37 3.63
C ALA A 65 -6.91 -2.64 2.24
N ALA A 66 -6.33 -3.59 1.50
CA ALA A 66 -6.83 -3.99 0.19
C ALA A 66 -8.23 -4.60 0.27
N LYS A 67 -8.47 -5.46 1.25
CA LYS A 67 -9.78 -6.06 1.46
C LYS A 67 -10.83 -5.00 1.82
N LYS A 68 -10.46 -4.04 2.65
CA LYS A 68 -11.35 -2.94 3.00
C LYS A 68 -11.71 -2.10 1.78
N ALA A 69 -10.74 -1.74 0.95
CA ALA A 69 -10.99 -0.98 -0.27
C ALA A 69 -11.94 -1.73 -1.19
N LYS A 70 -11.73 -3.03 -1.36
CA LYS A 70 -12.59 -3.87 -2.19
C LYS A 70 -14.01 -3.93 -1.65
N SER A 71 -14.19 -3.98 -0.34
CA SER A 71 -15.52 -3.98 0.28
C SER A 71 -16.26 -2.67 0.06
N GLN A 72 -15.57 -1.60 -0.28
CA GLN A 72 -16.14 -0.30 -0.60
C GLN A 72 -16.25 -0.07 -2.12
N ASN A 73 -16.23 -1.13 -2.89
CA ASN A 73 -16.28 -1.11 -4.36
C ASN A 73 -15.07 -0.38 -4.98
N GLY A 74 -13.94 -0.41 -4.30
CA GLY A 74 -12.71 0.21 -4.76
C GLY A 74 -11.62 -0.81 -4.98
N ALA A 75 -10.37 -0.34 -4.91
CA ALA A 75 -9.20 -1.18 -5.09
C ALA A 75 -7.99 -0.57 -4.39
N LEU A 76 -7.07 -1.41 -3.99
CA LEU A 76 -5.77 -0.99 -3.51
C LEU A 76 -4.71 -1.74 -4.33
N THR A 77 -3.72 -1.01 -4.83
CA THR A 77 -2.62 -1.60 -5.55
C THR A 77 -1.30 -0.94 -5.14
N LEU A 78 -0.18 -1.54 -5.52
CA LEU A 78 1.14 -1.07 -5.15
C LEU A 78 1.91 -0.62 -6.39
N CYS A 79 2.90 0.25 -6.18
CA CYS A 79 3.83 0.61 -7.24
C CYS A 79 5.25 0.79 -6.70
N ALA A 80 6.22 0.72 -7.58
CA ALA A 80 7.64 0.98 -7.31
C ALA A 80 8.19 0.10 -6.19
N VAL A 81 7.77 -1.16 -6.14
CA VAL A 81 8.22 -2.12 -5.12
C VAL A 81 9.68 -2.50 -5.38
N SER A 82 10.53 -2.38 -4.35
CA SER A 82 11.94 -2.75 -4.46
C SER A 82 12.10 -4.26 -4.66
N PRO A 83 13.24 -4.74 -5.22
CA PRO A 83 13.47 -6.16 -5.36
C PRO A 83 13.37 -6.93 -4.03
N ALA A 84 13.89 -6.37 -2.94
CA ALA A 84 13.84 -7.02 -1.63
C ALA A 84 12.41 -7.17 -1.11
N VAL A 85 11.58 -6.14 -1.25
CA VAL A 85 10.19 -6.18 -0.84
C VAL A 85 9.39 -7.10 -1.76
N ASN A 86 9.65 -7.04 -3.06
CA ASN A 86 8.97 -7.90 -4.03
C ASN A 86 9.25 -9.38 -3.77
N GLU A 87 10.46 -9.73 -3.35
CA GLU A 87 10.82 -11.10 -3.00
C GLU A 87 9.93 -11.64 -1.88
N VAL A 88 9.70 -10.84 -0.84
CA VAL A 88 8.80 -11.22 0.26
C VAL A 88 7.38 -11.44 -0.25
N MET A 89 6.91 -10.58 -1.15
CA MET A 89 5.57 -10.71 -1.73
C MET A 89 5.42 -11.96 -2.57
N VAL A 90 6.43 -12.28 -3.37
CA VAL A 90 6.42 -13.48 -4.22
C VAL A 90 6.41 -14.73 -3.37
N ILE A 91 7.28 -14.81 -2.37
CA ILE A 91 7.39 -15.98 -1.50
C ILE A 91 6.09 -16.22 -0.72
N SER A 92 5.45 -15.16 -0.26
CA SER A 92 4.20 -15.25 0.50
C SER A 92 2.97 -15.50 -0.38
N GLY A 93 3.09 -15.27 -1.68
CA GLY A 93 1.96 -15.38 -2.62
C GLY A 93 1.01 -14.18 -2.60
N PHE A 94 1.28 -13.16 -1.81
CA PHE A 94 0.38 -12.01 -1.66
C PHE A 94 0.50 -10.99 -2.81
N GLY A 95 1.59 -11.03 -3.56
CA GLY A 95 1.76 -10.12 -4.69
C GLY A 95 0.65 -10.23 -5.73
N ALA A 96 0.18 -11.45 -5.99
CA ALA A 96 -0.90 -11.68 -6.94
C ALA A 96 -2.23 -11.07 -6.48
N LEU A 97 -2.43 -10.95 -5.16
CA LEU A 97 -3.66 -10.40 -4.60
C LEU A 97 -3.65 -8.86 -4.57
N LEU A 98 -2.47 -8.26 -4.42
CA LEU A 98 -2.34 -6.82 -4.26
C LEU A 98 -2.16 -6.09 -5.59
N GLY A 99 -1.55 -6.74 -6.58
CA GLY A 99 -1.17 -6.10 -7.83
C GLY A 99 0.03 -5.16 -7.63
N VAL A 100 0.95 -5.15 -8.59
CA VAL A 100 2.16 -4.31 -8.51
C VAL A 100 2.38 -3.65 -9.86
N HIS A 101 2.63 -2.35 -9.84
CA HIS A 101 2.89 -1.55 -11.03
C HIS A 101 4.25 -0.87 -10.93
N GLU A 102 4.81 -0.44 -12.05
CA GLU A 102 6.14 0.17 -12.08
C GLU A 102 6.20 1.51 -11.37
N ASN A 103 5.17 2.33 -11.54
CA ASN A 103 5.15 3.70 -11.02
C ASN A 103 3.75 4.14 -10.63
N ILE A 104 3.66 5.32 -10.04
CA ILE A 104 2.40 5.90 -9.59
C ILE A 104 1.41 6.06 -10.74
N GLU A 105 1.87 6.56 -11.88
CA GLU A 105 0.99 6.80 -13.03
C GLU A 105 0.31 5.51 -13.52
N ALA A 106 1.09 4.45 -13.66
CA ALA A 106 0.56 3.16 -14.09
C ALA A 106 -0.44 2.60 -13.08
N ALA A 107 -0.13 2.72 -11.79
CA ALA A 107 -1.00 2.23 -10.71
C ALA A 107 -2.32 3.01 -10.65
N VAL A 108 -2.25 4.34 -10.72
CA VAL A 108 -3.44 5.20 -10.69
C VAL A 108 -4.33 4.89 -11.89
N LYS A 109 -3.74 4.75 -13.07
CA LYS A 109 -4.48 4.44 -14.29
C LYS A 109 -5.20 3.09 -14.19
N ALA A 110 -4.56 2.12 -13.55
CA ALA A 110 -5.11 0.77 -13.43
C ALA A 110 -6.38 0.71 -12.57
N ILE A 111 -6.54 1.61 -11.60
CA ILE A 111 -7.65 1.56 -10.65
C ILE A 111 -8.55 2.80 -10.67
N SER A 112 -8.22 3.81 -11.46
CA SER A 112 -9.03 5.04 -11.52
C SER A 112 -10.36 4.91 -12.29
#